data_37409c138eaa3c5c6700339310c9c921
#
_entry.id   37409c138eaa3c5c6700339310c9c921
#
_cell.length_a   1.000
_cell.length_b   1.000
_cell.length_c   1.000
_cell.angle_alpha   90.00
_cell.angle_beta   90.00
_cell.angle_gamma   90.00
#
_symmetry.space_group_name_H-M   'P 1'
#
loop_
_entity.id
_entity.type
_entity.pdbx_description
1 polymer ?
#
loop_
_entity_poly.entity_id
_entity_poly.type
_entity_poly.pdbx_seq_one_letter_code
_entity_poly.pdbx_strand_id
1 'polypeptide(L)'
;MRLSRYFLPLLKETPSEATIASHRLMLRAGMIKQQAAGIYSWLPLGYRVLRNVERIVHEEQERAGHIPLLMPTLQSADLWRESGRYDDYGQEMLRIKDRGGRDLLYGPTNEEMITDIFRSHVGSYKDLPLTLYHVQWKFRDEVRPRFGVMRGREFLMKDGYTFDVDVEGALAAYDRHMVSYLRTYERMGLTAIPMRAA
;
A
#
# COMPACT_ATOMS: atom_id res chain seq x y z
N MET A 1 -21.72 15.50 13.60
CA MET A 1 -20.78 16.67 13.55
C MET A 1 -21.44 17.76 12.72
N ARG A 2 -21.38 19.03 13.16
CA ARG A 2 -21.96 20.14 12.39
C ARG A 2 -20.99 20.60 11.32
N LEU A 3 -21.45 20.84 10.10
CA LEU A 3 -20.64 21.29 8.98
C LEU A 3 -19.88 22.59 9.29
N SER A 4 -20.52 23.49 10.05
CA SER A 4 -19.91 24.77 10.51
C SER A 4 -18.70 24.61 11.45
N ARG A 5 -18.44 23.41 11.96
CA ARG A 5 -17.29 23.07 12.82
C ARG A 5 -16.37 22.04 12.17
N TYR A 6 -16.63 21.66 10.92
CA TYR A 6 -15.83 20.70 10.19
C TYR A 6 -14.77 21.43 9.37
N PHE A 7 -13.51 21.05 9.53
CA PHE A 7 -12.43 21.62 8.73
C PHE A 7 -12.54 21.12 7.28
N LEU A 8 -13.11 21.96 6.42
CA LEU A 8 -13.38 21.67 5.01
C LEU A 8 -12.87 22.84 4.15
N PRO A 9 -11.57 22.90 3.83
CA PRO A 9 -10.97 23.99 3.07
C PRO A 9 -11.24 23.81 1.57
N LEU A 10 -12.40 24.27 1.12
CA LEU A 10 -12.81 24.25 -0.27
C LEU A 10 -12.03 25.28 -1.11
N LEU A 11 -11.61 24.89 -2.32
CA LEU A 11 -11.02 25.80 -3.29
C LEU A 11 -12.08 26.28 -4.29
N LYS A 12 -12.17 27.57 -4.52
CA LYS A 12 -13.05 28.15 -5.54
C LYS A 12 -12.51 27.90 -6.94
N GLU A 13 -11.21 28.02 -7.12
CA GLU A 13 -10.52 27.85 -8.38
C GLU A 13 -9.88 26.47 -8.48
N THR A 14 -9.64 26.05 -9.72
CA THR A 14 -8.92 24.82 -10.00
C THR A 14 -7.43 25.10 -10.07
N PRO A 15 -6.59 24.42 -9.29
CA PRO A 15 -5.15 24.54 -9.43
C PRO A 15 -4.69 24.16 -10.83
N SER A 16 -3.77 24.93 -11.41
CA SER A 16 -3.33 24.79 -12.81
C SER A 16 -2.65 23.44 -13.08
N GLU A 17 -2.00 22.87 -12.06
CA GLU A 17 -1.34 21.57 -12.12
C GLU A 17 -2.30 20.36 -12.13
N ALA A 18 -3.57 20.56 -11.79
CA ALA A 18 -4.57 19.51 -11.69
C ALA A 18 -5.25 19.25 -13.04
N THR A 19 -4.61 18.49 -13.92
CA THR A 19 -5.08 18.24 -15.30
C THR A 19 -6.21 17.23 -15.38
N ILE A 20 -6.22 16.19 -14.51
CA ILE A 20 -7.26 15.15 -14.52
C ILE A 20 -8.40 15.46 -13.54
N ALA A 21 -9.59 14.98 -13.88
CA ALA A 21 -10.82 15.28 -13.13
C ALA A 21 -10.75 14.85 -11.66
N SER A 22 -10.26 13.64 -11.35
CA SER A 22 -10.15 13.13 -9.99
C SER A 22 -9.25 14.00 -9.12
N HIS A 23 -8.06 14.35 -9.59
CA HIS A 23 -7.11 15.21 -8.87
C HIS A 23 -7.71 16.60 -8.61
N ARG A 24 -8.29 17.20 -9.67
CA ARG A 24 -8.95 18.49 -9.58
C ARG A 24 -10.08 18.52 -8.56
N LEU A 25 -10.95 17.52 -8.60
CA LEU A 25 -12.10 17.43 -7.69
C LEU A 25 -11.66 17.18 -6.24
N MET A 26 -10.65 16.34 -6.01
CA MET A 26 -10.13 16.09 -4.67
C MET A 26 -9.50 17.35 -4.05
N LEU A 27 -8.73 18.13 -4.81
CA LEU A 27 -8.17 19.40 -4.35
C LEU A 27 -9.28 20.42 -4.05
N ARG A 28 -10.22 20.59 -4.98
CA ARG A 28 -11.32 21.56 -4.81
C ARG A 28 -12.26 21.21 -3.66
N ALA A 29 -12.53 19.93 -3.44
CA ALA A 29 -13.37 19.46 -2.33
C ALA A 29 -12.64 19.50 -0.97
N GLY A 30 -11.41 19.96 -0.90
CA GLY A 30 -10.64 20.00 0.34
C GLY A 30 -10.39 18.61 0.92
N MET A 31 -10.22 17.60 0.05
CA MET A 31 -9.91 16.23 0.46
C MET A 31 -8.42 16.01 0.68
N ILE A 32 -7.60 16.65 -0.13
CA ILE A 32 -6.14 16.54 -0.10
C ILE A 32 -5.47 17.90 -0.25
N LYS A 33 -4.23 17.99 0.21
CA LYS A 33 -3.33 19.11 -0.05
C LYS A 33 -1.98 18.57 -0.50
N GLN A 34 -1.49 19.02 -1.62
CA GLN A 34 -0.16 18.66 -2.10
C GLN A 34 0.91 19.33 -1.22
N GLN A 35 1.85 18.55 -0.71
CA GLN A 35 3.01 19.01 0.06
C GLN A 35 4.26 19.08 -0.80
N ALA A 36 4.44 18.07 -1.66
CA ALA A 36 5.47 17.99 -2.68
C ALA A 36 4.94 17.17 -3.85
N ALA A 37 5.71 17.09 -4.95
CA ALA A 37 5.34 16.25 -6.09
C ALA A 37 5.10 14.80 -5.65
N GLY A 38 3.87 14.29 -5.85
CA GLY A 38 3.48 12.94 -5.46
C GLY A 38 3.36 12.67 -3.96
N ILE A 39 3.36 13.71 -3.11
CA ILE A 39 3.21 13.60 -1.65
C ILE A 39 2.06 14.50 -1.21
N TYR A 40 1.07 13.92 -0.52
CA TYR A 40 -0.17 14.58 -0.18
C TYR A 40 -0.52 14.46 1.31
N SER A 41 -0.99 15.55 1.90
CA SER A 41 -1.74 15.50 3.15
C SER A 41 -3.18 15.13 2.85
N TRP A 42 -3.70 14.15 3.57
CA TRP A 42 -5.12 13.79 3.54
C TRP A 42 -5.87 14.64 4.56
N LEU A 43 -6.69 15.55 4.07
CA LEU A 43 -7.51 16.42 4.91
C LEU A 43 -8.74 15.67 5.45
N PRO A 44 -9.48 16.16 6.44
CA PRO A 44 -10.49 15.36 7.15
C PRO A 44 -11.49 14.62 6.27
N LEU A 45 -12.00 15.25 5.21
CA LEU A 45 -12.92 14.59 4.28
C LEU A 45 -12.21 13.47 3.49
N GLY A 46 -11.05 13.76 2.94
CA GLY A 46 -10.25 12.77 2.19
C GLY A 46 -9.79 11.62 3.08
N TYR A 47 -9.34 11.92 4.30
CA TYR A 47 -8.94 10.89 5.26
C TYR A 47 -10.10 9.97 5.66
N ARG A 48 -11.31 10.53 5.79
CA ARG A 48 -12.52 9.71 6.03
C ARG A 48 -12.78 8.73 4.88
N VAL A 49 -12.61 9.18 3.63
CA VAL A 49 -12.73 8.29 2.46
C VAL A 49 -11.64 7.23 2.46
N LEU A 50 -10.37 7.62 2.69
CA LEU A 50 -9.25 6.69 2.77
C LEU A 50 -9.49 5.60 3.82
N ARG A 51 -9.95 5.96 5.01
CA ARG A 51 -10.29 5.00 6.07
C ARG A 51 -11.46 4.08 5.71
N ASN A 52 -12.43 4.54 4.93
CA ASN A 52 -13.50 3.67 4.44
C ASN A 52 -12.99 2.65 3.43
N VAL A 53 -12.08 3.07 2.53
CA VAL A 53 -11.41 2.17 1.58
C VAL A 53 -10.58 1.13 2.35
N GLU A 54 -9.77 1.57 3.31
CA GLU A 54 -8.97 0.71 4.18
C GLU A 54 -9.84 -0.34 4.90
N ARG A 55 -10.96 0.09 5.49
CA ARG A 55 -11.92 -0.81 6.16
C ARG A 55 -12.46 -1.88 5.21
N ILE A 56 -12.87 -1.50 3.99
CA ILE A 56 -13.35 -2.45 2.99
C ILE A 56 -12.26 -3.47 2.64
N VAL A 57 -11.03 -3.00 2.48
CA VAL A 57 -9.88 -3.87 2.20
C VAL A 57 -9.68 -4.88 3.34
N HIS A 58 -9.65 -4.43 4.59
CA HIS A 58 -9.49 -5.31 5.75
C HIS A 58 -10.62 -6.35 5.81
N GLU A 59 -11.88 -5.94 5.72
CA GLU A 59 -13.03 -6.84 5.77
C GLU A 59 -12.98 -7.93 4.68
N GLU A 60 -12.57 -7.61 3.46
CA GLU A 60 -12.49 -8.60 2.38
C GLU A 60 -11.24 -9.49 2.49
N GLN A 61 -10.12 -8.99 3.03
CA GLN A 61 -8.96 -9.83 3.30
C GLN A 61 -9.27 -10.83 4.42
N GLU A 62 -9.85 -10.38 5.54
CA GLU A 62 -10.22 -11.25 6.66
C GLU A 62 -11.30 -12.26 6.28
N ARG A 63 -12.28 -11.86 5.45
CA ARG A 63 -13.29 -12.78 4.88
C ARG A 63 -12.67 -13.90 4.03
N ALA A 64 -11.57 -13.61 3.36
CA ALA A 64 -10.79 -14.60 2.59
C ALA A 64 -9.89 -15.48 3.49
N GLY A 65 -9.91 -15.27 4.82
CA GLY A 65 -9.10 -16.02 5.78
C GLY A 65 -7.66 -15.52 5.93
N HIS A 66 -7.38 -14.32 5.45
CA HIS A 66 -6.04 -13.74 5.57
C HIS A 66 -5.86 -13.06 6.95
N ILE A 67 -4.67 -13.19 7.54
CA ILE A 67 -4.36 -12.74 8.88
C ILE A 67 -3.63 -11.40 8.83
N PRO A 68 -4.15 -10.35 9.50
CA PRO A 68 -3.50 -9.06 9.52
C PRO A 68 -2.26 -9.05 10.42
N LEU A 69 -1.23 -8.31 9.99
CA LEU A 69 -0.08 -7.94 10.81
C LEU A 69 0.33 -6.50 10.47
N LEU A 70 1.26 -5.94 11.21
CA LEU A 70 1.85 -4.64 10.91
C LEU A 70 3.36 -4.72 11.03
N MET A 71 4.05 -4.51 9.92
CA MET A 71 5.50 -4.46 9.85
C MET A 71 6.02 -3.02 9.92
N PRO A 72 7.27 -2.78 10.36
CA PRO A 72 7.88 -1.45 10.34
C PRO A 72 7.97 -0.85 8.93
N THR A 73 7.91 0.48 8.83
CA THR A 73 8.18 1.20 7.58
C THR A 73 9.68 1.29 7.29
N LEU A 74 10.51 1.38 8.34
CA LEU A 74 11.96 1.36 8.23
C LEU A 74 12.46 -0.08 8.27
N GLN A 75 13.27 -0.45 7.30
CA GLN A 75 13.81 -1.79 7.14
C GLN A 75 15.34 -1.76 7.15
N SER A 76 15.96 -2.84 7.65
CA SER A 76 17.41 -3.02 7.57
C SER A 76 17.83 -3.24 6.11
N ALA A 77 18.87 -2.54 5.68
CA ALA A 77 19.48 -2.78 4.38
C ALA A 77 20.06 -4.19 4.25
N ASP A 78 20.40 -4.84 5.35
CA ASP A 78 21.00 -6.18 5.33
C ASP A 78 20.04 -7.25 4.82
N LEU A 79 18.74 -7.15 5.14
CA LEU A 79 17.72 -8.05 4.57
C LEU A 79 17.64 -7.92 3.05
N TRP A 80 17.76 -6.71 2.55
CA TRP A 80 17.72 -6.44 1.11
C TRP A 80 19.01 -6.81 0.39
N ARG A 81 20.15 -6.76 1.09
CA ARG A 81 21.42 -7.29 0.59
C ARG A 81 21.40 -8.81 0.51
N GLU A 82 20.81 -9.47 1.50
CA GLU A 82 20.63 -10.92 1.51
C GLU A 82 19.80 -11.41 0.30
N SER A 83 18.73 -10.69 -0.06
CA SER A 83 17.92 -11.02 -1.25
C SER A 83 18.55 -10.59 -2.58
N GLY A 84 19.63 -9.79 -2.54
CA GLY A 84 20.27 -9.20 -3.72
C GLY A 84 19.51 -7.98 -4.29
N ARG A 85 18.38 -7.61 -3.72
CA ARG A 85 17.53 -6.53 -4.26
C ARG A 85 17.93 -5.12 -3.82
N TYR A 86 18.90 -4.97 -2.91
CA TYR A 86 19.29 -3.64 -2.40
C TYR A 86 19.78 -2.71 -3.51
N ASP A 87 20.62 -3.23 -4.41
CA ASP A 87 21.14 -2.47 -5.55
C ASP A 87 20.22 -2.54 -6.76
N ASP A 88 19.62 -3.72 -7.02
CA ASP A 88 18.75 -3.98 -8.18
C ASP A 88 17.45 -3.15 -8.16
N TYR A 89 16.94 -2.78 -6.97
CA TYR A 89 15.75 -1.93 -6.85
C TYR A 89 15.97 -0.52 -7.41
N GLY A 90 17.21 -0.08 -7.52
CA GLY A 90 17.59 1.16 -8.15
C GLY A 90 17.32 2.40 -7.30
N GLN A 91 17.09 3.53 -7.99
CA GLN A 91 16.98 4.86 -7.37
C GLN A 91 15.62 5.14 -6.72
N GLU A 92 14.61 4.33 -6.99
CA GLU A 92 13.29 4.49 -6.38
C GLU A 92 13.27 4.15 -4.87
N MET A 93 14.29 3.44 -4.39
CA MET A 93 14.45 3.12 -2.98
C MET A 93 15.00 4.31 -2.19
N LEU A 94 14.26 4.77 -1.19
CA LEU A 94 14.74 5.79 -0.25
C LEU A 94 15.68 5.16 0.78
N ARG A 95 16.99 5.38 0.62
CA ARG A 95 18.04 4.90 1.51
C ARG A 95 18.34 5.92 2.59
N ILE A 96 18.51 5.44 3.82
CA ILE A 96 18.65 6.27 5.02
C ILE A 96 19.82 5.74 5.85
N LYS A 97 20.55 6.64 6.54
CA LYS A 97 21.48 6.27 7.62
C LYS A 97 20.91 6.71 8.96
N ASP A 98 20.92 5.82 9.93
CA ASP A 98 20.58 6.19 11.30
C ASP A 98 21.75 6.90 12.01
N ARG A 99 21.52 7.33 13.26
CA ARG A 99 22.55 8.01 14.06
C ARG A 99 23.77 7.14 14.36
N GLY A 100 23.60 5.82 14.36
CA GLY A 100 24.68 4.85 14.55
C GLY A 100 25.43 4.50 13.28
N GLY A 101 25.09 5.14 12.14
CA GLY A 101 25.69 4.88 10.84
C GLY A 101 25.17 3.63 10.14
N ARG A 102 24.11 2.98 10.67
CA ARG A 102 23.54 1.78 10.05
C ARG A 102 22.71 2.16 8.83
N ASP A 103 22.86 1.37 7.77
CA ASP A 103 22.08 1.52 6.55
C ASP A 103 20.65 0.97 6.76
N LEU A 104 19.69 1.82 6.53
CA LEU A 104 18.27 1.52 6.53
C LEU A 104 17.66 1.96 5.20
N LEU A 105 16.42 1.56 4.97
CA LEU A 105 15.61 2.07 3.87
C LEU A 105 14.15 2.27 4.33
N TYR A 106 13.45 3.17 3.68
CA TYR A 106 11.99 3.23 3.81
C TYR A 106 11.38 2.20 2.87
N GLY A 107 10.62 1.24 3.41
CA GLY A 107 10.15 0.07 2.68
C GLY A 107 9.29 0.42 1.45
N PRO A 108 9.77 0.14 0.24
CA PRO A 108 8.95 0.25 -0.97
C PRO A 108 8.01 -0.94 -1.14
N THR A 109 8.32 -2.04 -0.47
CA THR A 109 7.59 -3.31 -0.37
C THR A 109 8.12 -4.12 0.82
N ASN A 110 7.57 -5.28 1.14
CA ASN A 110 7.91 -5.99 2.39
C ASN A 110 8.22 -7.48 2.20
N GLU A 111 8.56 -7.96 1.01
CA GLU A 111 8.88 -9.37 0.76
C GLU A 111 10.02 -9.86 1.65
N GLU A 112 11.08 -9.08 1.78
CA GLU A 112 12.24 -9.41 2.61
C GLU A 112 11.85 -9.54 4.08
N MET A 113 11.09 -8.57 4.58
CA MET A 113 10.72 -8.52 5.99
C MET A 113 9.73 -9.62 6.36
N ILE A 114 8.73 -9.89 5.53
CA ILE A 114 7.76 -10.96 5.82
C ILE A 114 8.42 -12.34 5.72
N THR A 115 9.39 -12.51 4.83
CA THR A 115 10.16 -13.75 4.71
C THR A 115 11.04 -13.97 5.94
N ASP A 116 11.63 -12.90 6.49
CA ASP A 116 12.40 -12.97 7.72
C ASP A 116 11.53 -13.34 8.93
N ILE A 117 10.33 -12.75 9.04
CA ILE A 117 9.34 -13.12 10.05
C ILE A 117 8.95 -14.58 9.91
N PHE A 118 8.62 -15.02 8.68
CA PHE A 118 8.27 -16.41 8.40
C PHE A 118 9.39 -17.36 8.80
N ARG A 119 10.60 -17.12 8.33
CA ARG A 119 11.80 -17.93 8.64
C ARG A 119 12.05 -18.06 10.15
N SER A 120 11.77 -17.00 10.89
CA SER A 120 12.05 -16.95 12.35
C SER A 120 10.99 -17.64 13.20
N HIS A 121 9.76 -17.80 12.70
CA HIS A 121 8.62 -18.22 13.51
C HIS A 121 7.95 -19.52 13.02
N VAL A 122 8.10 -19.87 11.76
CA VAL A 122 7.49 -21.08 11.18
C VAL A 122 8.51 -22.21 11.19
N GLY A 123 8.30 -23.17 12.05
CA GLY A 123 9.23 -24.28 12.26
C GLY A 123 8.84 -25.59 11.58
N SER A 124 7.61 -25.67 11.04
CA SER A 124 7.08 -26.91 10.47
C SER A 124 6.15 -26.62 9.30
N TYR A 125 6.18 -27.52 8.29
CA TYR A 125 5.19 -27.52 7.21
C TYR A 125 3.73 -27.67 7.69
N LYS A 126 3.54 -28.14 8.92
CA LYS A 126 2.20 -28.27 9.55
C LYS A 126 1.58 -26.91 9.92
N ASP A 127 2.39 -25.86 9.94
CA ASP A 127 1.94 -24.49 10.19
C ASP A 127 1.41 -23.80 8.90
N LEU A 128 1.51 -24.51 7.77
CA LEU A 128 1.06 -24.07 6.45
C LEU A 128 -0.31 -24.68 6.09
N PRO A 129 -1.10 -24.03 5.23
CA PRO A 129 -0.81 -22.76 4.55
C PRO A 129 -0.95 -21.55 5.49
N LEU A 130 -0.18 -20.50 5.23
CA LEU A 130 -0.24 -19.25 5.97
C LEU A 130 -0.38 -18.08 4.99
N THR A 131 -1.40 -17.25 5.19
CA THR A 131 -1.60 -16.02 4.42
C THR A 131 -1.63 -14.83 5.35
N LEU A 132 -0.67 -13.93 5.18
CA LEU A 132 -0.51 -12.72 5.97
C LEU A 132 -0.71 -11.49 5.08
N TYR A 133 -1.24 -10.41 5.65
CA TYR A 133 -1.36 -9.15 4.94
C TYR A 133 -1.22 -7.95 5.86
N HIS A 134 -0.87 -6.80 5.29
CA HIS A 134 -0.98 -5.53 6.02
C HIS A 134 -1.41 -4.39 5.11
N VAL A 135 -1.80 -3.28 5.74
CA VAL A 135 -2.03 -2.00 5.10
C VAL A 135 -1.05 -1.01 5.71
N GLN A 136 -0.18 -0.45 4.90
CA GLN A 136 0.92 0.38 5.39
C GLN A 136 1.32 1.44 4.38
N TRP A 137 1.85 2.56 4.88
CA TRP A 137 2.49 3.58 4.06
C TRP A 137 3.77 3.04 3.42
N LYS A 138 3.91 3.33 2.13
CA LYS A 138 5.07 2.99 1.31
C LYS A 138 5.64 4.26 0.70
N PHE A 139 6.91 4.22 0.38
CA PHE A 139 7.57 5.26 -0.38
C PHE A 139 8.33 4.66 -1.56
N ARG A 140 8.10 5.23 -2.74
CA ARG A 140 8.86 4.97 -3.96
C ARG A 140 9.19 6.30 -4.60
N ASP A 141 10.46 6.58 -4.81
CA ASP A 141 10.91 7.84 -5.38
C ASP A 141 10.65 7.89 -6.90
N GLU A 142 9.37 7.83 -7.24
CA GLU A 142 8.88 7.87 -8.61
C GLU A 142 9.34 9.14 -9.33
N VAL A 143 10.04 8.97 -10.43
CA VAL A 143 10.62 10.08 -11.22
C VAL A 143 9.54 11.00 -11.79
N ARG A 144 8.38 10.46 -12.12
CA ARG A 144 7.27 11.21 -12.75
C ARG A 144 5.94 10.93 -12.04
N PRO A 145 5.77 11.40 -10.80
CA PRO A 145 4.49 11.29 -10.12
C PRO A 145 3.43 12.05 -10.90
N ARG A 146 2.26 11.44 -11.06
CA ARG A 146 1.19 11.99 -11.89
C ARG A 146 -0.18 11.47 -11.46
N PHE A 147 -1.23 12.11 -11.96
CA PHE A 147 -2.62 11.73 -11.68
C PHE A 147 -3.02 11.87 -10.20
N GLY A 148 -2.45 12.88 -9.51
CA GLY A 148 -2.74 13.12 -8.10
C GLY A 148 -2.32 11.94 -7.23
N VAL A 149 -3.23 11.45 -6.40
CA VAL A 149 -2.97 10.33 -5.48
C VAL A 149 -2.87 8.97 -6.17
N MET A 150 -3.18 8.86 -7.46
CA MET A 150 -3.16 7.59 -8.21
C MET A 150 -1.74 7.08 -8.48
N ARG A 151 -0.77 7.99 -8.65
CA ARG A 151 0.64 7.65 -8.84
C ARG A 151 1.51 8.63 -8.08
N GLY A 152 1.46 8.49 -6.75
CA GLY A 152 2.26 9.28 -5.82
C GLY A 152 3.60 8.62 -5.49
N ARG A 153 4.40 9.31 -4.68
CA ARG A 153 5.66 8.80 -4.11
C ARG A 153 5.46 8.22 -2.72
N GLU A 154 4.55 8.81 -1.93
CA GLU A 154 4.12 8.29 -0.64
C GLU A 154 2.65 7.90 -0.73
N PHE A 155 2.33 6.64 -0.42
CA PHE A 155 0.98 6.11 -0.58
C PHE A 155 0.70 4.95 0.37
N LEU A 156 -0.56 4.72 0.66
CA LEU A 156 -1.02 3.58 1.45
C LEU A 156 -1.19 2.37 0.53
N MET A 157 -0.55 1.25 0.89
CA MET A 157 -0.61 0.01 0.13
C MET A 157 -1.14 -1.12 1.00
N LYS A 158 -2.03 -1.93 0.47
CA LYS A 158 -2.28 -3.27 0.98
C LYS A 158 -1.40 -4.25 0.20
N ASP A 159 -0.59 -4.98 0.89
CA ASP A 159 0.17 -6.11 0.36
C ASP A 159 -0.13 -7.37 1.18
N GLY A 160 -0.22 -8.51 0.50
CA GLY A 160 -0.49 -9.82 1.09
C GLY A 160 0.50 -10.85 0.59
N TYR A 161 0.82 -11.80 1.46
CA TYR A 161 1.88 -12.78 1.27
C TYR A 161 1.36 -14.16 1.63
N THR A 162 1.59 -15.14 0.76
CA THR A 162 1.18 -16.53 0.97
C THR A 162 2.39 -17.43 1.11
N PHE A 163 2.27 -18.39 2.00
CA PHE A 163 3.24 -19.44 2.21
C PHE A 163 2.49 -20.76 2.17
N ASP A 164 2.79 -21.57 1.19
CA ASP A 164 2.08 -22.81 0.89
C ASP A 164 3.04 -24.00 0.84
N VAL A 165 2.51 -25.22 1.00
CA VAL A 165 3.33 -26.44 1.02
C VAL A 165 3.80 -26.80 -0.38
N ASP A 166 2.97 -26.50 -1.39
CA ASP A 166 3.20 -26.85 -2.77
C ASP A 166 2.59 -25.84 -3.75
N VAL A 167 2.81 -26.07 -5.02
CA VAL A 167 2.32 -25.20 -6.11
C VAL A 167 0.79 -25.19 -6.19
N GLU A 168 0.13 -26.31 -5.91
CA GLU A 168 -1.33 -26.40 -5.96
C GLU A 168 -1.95 -25.54 -4.85
N GLY A 169 -1.40 -25.58 -3.64
CA GLY A 169 -1.77 -24.71 -2.53
C GLY A 169 -1.56 -23.24 -2.87
N ALA A 170 -0.42 -22.89 -3.46
CA ALA A 170 -0.12 -21.52 -3.86
C ALA A 170 -1.09 -21.00 -4.94
N LEU A 171 -1.47 -21.80 -5.91
CA LEU A 171 -2.48 -21.44 -6.92
C LEU A 171 -3.87 -21.24 -6.28
N ALA A 172 -4.26 -22.12 -5.36
CA ALA A 172 -5.52 -21.95 -4.63
C ALA A 172 -5.53 -20.68 -3.76
N ALA A 173 -4.39 -20.32 -3.16
CA ALA A 173 -4.23 -19.06 -2.44
C ALA A 173 -4.33 -17.84 -3.38
N TYR A 174 -3.74 -17.92 -4.56
CA TYR A 174 -3.84 -16.89 -5.60
C TYR A 174 -5.30 -16.66 -6.02
N ASP A 175 -6.07 -17.72 -6.24
CA ASP A 175 -7.50 -17.60 -6.60
C ASP A 175 -8.31 -16.97 -5.47
N ARG A 176 -8.04 -17.29 -4.19
CA ARG A 176 -8.67 -16.63 -3.04
C ARG A 176 -8.36 -15.13 -3.00
N HIS A 177 -7.12 -14.75 -3.30
CA HIS A 177 -6.75 -13.33 -3.41
C HIS A 177 -7.51 -12.64 -4.54
N MET A 178 -7.63 -13.28 -5.71
CA MET A 178 -8.37 -12.72 -6.84
C MET A 178 -9.83 -12.46 -6.48
N VAL A 179 -10.52 -13.40 -5.84
CA VAL A 179 -11.88 -13.22 -5.36
C VAL A 179 -12.00 -12.08 -4.36
N SER A 180 -11.06 -11.98 -3.41
CA SER A 180 -11.00 -10.89 -2.44
C SER A 180 -10.85 -9.52 -3.11
N TYR A 181 -10.01 -9.40 -4.12
CA TYR A 181 -9.82 -8.16 -4.88
C TYR A 181 -11.08 -7.76 -5.66
N LEU A 182 -11.72 -8.69 -6.35
CA LEU A 182 -12.95 -8.41 -7.10
C LEU A 182 -14.06 -7.90 -6.18
N ARG A 183 -14.26 -8.53 -5.01
CA ARG A 183 -15.20 -8.07 -3.99
C ARG A 183 -14.84 -6.71 -3.42
N THR A 184 -13.56 -6.45 -3.20
CA THR A 184 -13.07 -5.16 -2.74
C THR A 184 -13.45 -4.06 -3.73
N TYR A 185 -13.19 -4.26 -5.01
CA TYR A 185 -13.55 -3.29 -6.06
C TYR A 185 -15.06 -3.11 -6.21
N GLU A 186 -15.82 -4.21 -6.21
CA GLU A 186 -17.29 -4.17 -6.25
C GLU A 186 -17.88 -3.31 -5.12
N ARG A 187 -17.38 -3.50 -3.88
CA ARG A 187 -17.81 -2.73 -2.71
C ARG A 187 -17.41 -1.26 -2.77
N MET A 188 -16.39 -0.93 -3.52
CA MET A 188 -15.98 0.44 -3.82
C MET A 188 -16.77 1.07 -4.99
N GLY A 189 -17.67 0.31 -5.63
CA GLY A 189 -18.41 0.75 -6.80
C GLY A 189 -17.58 0.78 -8.08
N LEU A 190 -16.48 0.05 -8.13
CA LEU A 190 -15.60 -0.03 -9.29
C LEU A 190 -15.83 -1.33 -10.06
N THR A 191 -15.95 -1.23 -11.39
CA THR A 191 -15.95 -2.41 -12.27
C THR A 191 -14.52 -2.83 -12.53
N ALA A 192 -14.13 -4.02 -12.06
CA ALA A 192 -12.82 -4.59 -12.30
C ALA A 192 -12.91 -5.79 -13.24
N ILE A 193 -12.04 -5.83 -14.23
CA ILE A 193 -11.93 -6.92 -15.20
C ILE A 193 -10.55 -7.57 -15.00
N PRO A 194 -10.47 -8.82 -14.52
CA PRO A 194 -9.20 -9.50 -14.38
C PRO A 194 -8.62 -9.80 -15.78
N MET A 195 -7.35 -9.51 -15.95
CA MET A 195 -6.63 -9.80 -17.18
C MET A 195 -5.34 -10.54 -16.86
N ARG A 196 -4.95 -11.45 -17.74
CA ARG A 196 -3.64 -12.09 -17.67
C ARG A 196 -2.57 -11.07 -18.04
N ALA A 197 -1.51 -10.97 -17.23
CA ALA A 197 -0.34 -10.18 -17.61
C ALA A 197 0.32 -10.79 -18.86
N ALA A 198 0.86 -9.94 -19.72
CA ALA A 198 1.59 -10.35 -20.93
C ALA A 198 2.96 -10.92 -20.57
#